data_f5ffc963b6bdb5d3b368f6f9341cc2d6
#
_entry.id   f5ffc963b6bdb5d3b368f6f9341cc2d6
#
_cell.length_a   1.000
_cell.length_b   1.000
_cell.length_c   1.000
_cell.angle_alpha   90.00
_cell.angle_beta   90.00
_cell.angle_gamma   90.00
#
_symmetry.space_group_name_H-M   'P 1'
#
loop_
_entity.id
_entity.type
_entity.pdbx_description
1 polymer ?
#
loop_
_entity_poly.entity_id
_entity_poly.type
_entity_poly.pdbx_seq_one_letter_code
_entity_poly.pdbx_strand_id
1 'polypeptide(L)'
;MSASIQSISLSGRKKQVSNKEMTFWESLYLVAIIKGLIITIKHFFRKKATIQYPEQVREFSPVYRGQHMLKRDEQGRENCTACGLCALSCPAEAITMKAAERKKGEEHLYREEKYAEIYEINMLRCIFCGLCEEACPKDAIYLTISKELVPANYQREDFIFGKDKLVMPLEMAMANTKKLN
;
A
#
# COMPACT_ATOMS: atom_id res chain seq x y z
N MET A 1 -31.66 30.99 36.56
CA MET A 1 -30.63 31.34 35.54
C MET A 1 -30.68 30.29 34.45
N SER A 2 -30.96 30.68 33.23
CA SER A 2 -31.15 29.79 32.08
C SER A 2 -29.79 29.30 31.64
N ALA A 3 -29.52 28.00 31.76
CA ALA A 3 -28.29 27.38 31.24
C ALA A 3 -28.30 27.42 29.69
N SER A 4 -27.38 28.15 29.10
CA SER A 4 -27.22 28.21 27.65
C SER A 4 -26.66 26.90 27.16
N ILE A 5 -27.41 26.21 26.31
CA ILE A 5 -26.95 24.97 25.62
C ILE A 5 -26.14 25.37 24.41
N GLN A 6 -24.84 25.08 24.41
CA GLN A 6 -23.98 25.24 23.23
C GLN A 6 -23.87 23.89 22.50
N SER A 7 -24.28 23.89 21.25
CA SER A 7 -24.12 22.71 20.37
C SER A 7 -22.83 22.82 19.58
N ILE A 8 -21.90 21.87 19.80
CA ILE A 8 -20.68 21.74 19.02
C ILE A 8 -20.88 20.63 17.99
N SER A 9 -20.80 20.97 16.72
CA SER A 9 -20.88 20.02 15.63
C SER A 9 -19.47 19.49 15.30
N LEU A 10 -19.15 18.26 15.67
CA LEU A 10 -17.97 17.53 15.26
C LEU A 10 -18.42 16.39 14.33
N SER A 11 -17.92 16.39 13.08
CA SER A 11 -18.18 15.35 12.07
C SER A 11 -19.67 15.00 11.87
N GLY A 12 -20.53 15.99 11.73
CA GLY A 12 -21.95 15.80 11.44
C GLY A 12 -22.81 15.29 12.61
N ARG A 13 -22.22 14.95 13.76
CA ARG A 13 -22.95 14.59 14.99
C ARG A 13 -22.98 15.78 15.95
N LYS A 14 -24.18 16.29 16.20
CA LYS A 14 -24.39 17.33 17.22
C LYS A 14 -24.23 16.69 18.60
N LYS A 15 -23.20 17.08 19.34
CA LYS A 15 -23.06 16.70 20.75
C LYS A 15 -23.65 17.83 21.62
N GLN A 16 -24.66 17.48 22.38
CA GLN A 16 -25.26 18.40 23.31
C GLN A 16 -24.45 18.42 24.61
N VAL A 17 -23.88 19.55 24.97
CA VAL A 17 -23.18 19.74 26.24
C VAL A 17 -24.11 20.48 27.19
N SER A 18 -24.41 19.87 28.31
CA SER A 18 -25.22 20.50 29.35
C SER A 18 -24.35 20.86 30.56
N ASN A 19 -24.40 22.10 31.00
CA ASN A 19 -23.76 22.60 32.21
C ASN A 19 -24.67 22.43 33.44
N LYS A 20 -25.23 21.22 33.63
CA LYS A 20 -26.03 20.92 34.80
C LYS A 20 -25.11 20.83 36.03
N GLU A 21 -25.53 21.45 37.13
CA GLU A 21 -24.84 21.27 38.41
C GLU A 21 -24.94 19.81 38.87
N MET A 22 -23.82 19.25 39.29
CA MET A 22 -23.75 17.85 39.71
C MET A 22 -24.40 17.68 41.09
N THR A 23 -25.16 16.61 41.24
CA THR A 23 -25.67 16.19 42.53
C THR A 23 -24.54 15.61 43.39
N PHE A 24 -24.73 15.56 44.72
CA PHE A 24 -23.71 14.99 45.64
C PHE A 24 -23.27 13.60 45.24
N TRP A 25 -24.16 12.73 44.76
CA TRP A 25 -23.86 11.39 44.30
C TRP A 25 -23.07 11.37 42.96
N GLU A 26 -23.37 12.32 42.09
CA GLU A 26 -22.59 12.50 40.85
C GLU A 26 -21.17 13.03 41.13
N SER A 27 -21.03 13.87 42.16
CA SER A 27 -19.75 14.41 42.62
C SER A 27 -18.81 13.34 43.20
N LEU A 28 -19.34 12.27 43.76
CA LEU A 28 -18.52 11.14 44.24
C LEU A 28 -17.89 10.31 43.12
N TYR A 29 -18.29 10.47 41.87
CA TYR A 29 -17.78 9.76 40.68
C TYR A 29 -17.75 8.23 40.77
N LEU A 30 -18.14 7.61 41.89
CA LEU A 30 -18.07 6.17 42.14
C LEU A 30 -18.84 5.37 41.07
N VAL A 31 -20.05 5.82 40.72
CA VAL A 31 -20.88 5.17 39.70
C VAL A 31 -20.17 5.23 38.31
N ALA A 32 -19.55 6.35 37.99
CA ALA A 32 -18.81 6.51 36.73
C ALA A 32 -17.55 5.61 36.69
N ILE A 33 -16.83 5.52 37.80
CA ILE A 33 -15.66 4.65 37.96
C ILE A 33 -16.05 3.18 37.82
N ILE A 34 -17.12 2.75 38.51
CA ILE A 34 -17.61 1.35 38.42
C ILE A 34 -18.02 1.01 36.97
N LYS A 35 -18.76 1.92 36.31
CA LYS A 35 -19.10 1.72 34.88
C LYS A 35 -17.84 1.59 33.98
N GLY A 36 -16.83 2.42 34.22
CA GLY A 36 -15.58 2.36 33.53
C GLY A 36 -14.86 1.02 33.75
N LEU A 37 -14.80 0.56 35.01
CA LEU A 37 -14.20 -0.74 35.37
C LEU A 37 -14.93 -1.91 34.72
N ILE A 38 -16.26 -1.91 34.69
CA ILE A 38 -17.06 -2.94 34.02
C ILE A 38 -16.73 -2.99 32.52
N ILE A 39 -16.57 -1.84 31.88
CA ILE A 39 -16.21 -1.77 30.45
C ILE A 39 -14.81 -2.38 30.22
N THR A 40 -13.83 -2.02 31.03
CA THR A 40 -12.46 -2.54 30.90
C THR A 40 -12.39 -4.03 31.17
N ILE A 41 -13.09 -4.55 32.19
CA ILE A 41 -13.19 -5.99 32.48
C ILE A 41 -13.83 -6.72 31.29
N LYS A 42 -14.91 -6.18 30.73
CA LYS A 42 -15.54 -6.76 29.53
C LYS A 42 -14.59 -6.84 28.35
N HIS A 43 -13.76 -5.82 28.16
CA HIS A 43 -12.74 -5.82 27.10
C HIS A 43 -11.62 -6.80 27.39
N PHE A 44 -11.24 -7.01 28.65
CA PHE A 44 -10.22 -7.98 29.04
C PHE A 44 -10.60 -9.42 28.63
N PHE A 45 -11.86 -9.80 28.81
CA PHE A 45 -12.35 -11.14 28.41
C PHE A 45 -12.76 -11.24 26.93
N ARG A 46 -12.64 -10.16 26.17
CA ARG A 46 -12.97 -10.17 24.75
C ARG A 46 -11.92 -10.95 23.97
N LYS A 47 -12.35 -11.71 22.93
CA LYS A 47 -11.44 -12.38 22.01
C LYS A 47 -10.47 -11.36 21.41
N LYS A 48 -9.18 -11.66 21.50
CA LYS A 48 -8.11 -10.81 20.97
C LYS A 48 -8.20 -10.75 19.44
N ALA A 49 -8.06 -9.55 18.88
CA ALA A 49 -8.01 -9.33 17.43
C ALA A 49 -6.59 -9.39 16.89
N THR A 50 -5.60 -9.60 17.75
CA THR A 50 -4.18 -9.65 17.38
C THR A 50 -3.88 -10.88 16.54
N ILE A 51 -3.18 -10.70 15.44
CA ILE A 51 -2.67 -11.78 14.59
C ILE A 51 -1.25 -12.08 15.04
N GLN A 52 -0.94 -13.36 15.26
CA GLN A 52 0.40 -13.81 15.67
C GLN A 52 1.29 -13.91 14.43
N TYR A 53 2.01 -12.85 14.11
CA TYR A 53 3.03 -12.87 13.07
C TYR A 53 4.33 -13.45 13.67
N PRO A 54 5.08 -14.35 12.97
CA PRO A 54 4.90 -14.77 11.56
C PRO A 54 4.00 -16.01 11.34
N GLU A 55 3.52 -16.69 12.41
CA GLU A 55 2.74 -17.94 12.31
C GLU A 55 1.42 -17.73 11.54
N GLN A 56 0.83 -16.55 11.72
CA GLN A 56 -0.38 -16.16 11.00
C GLN A 56 -0.11 -14.88 10.22
N VAL A 57 -0.26 -14.95 8.92
CA VAL A 57 -0.12 -13.80 8.01
C VAL A 57 -1.50 -13.27 7.63
N ARG A 58 -1.65 -11.96 7.68
CA ARG A 58 -2.89 -11.30 7.27
C ARG A 58 -3.12 -11.46 5.77
N GLU A 59 -4.34 -11.78 5.38
CA GLU A 59 -4.75 -11.70 3.99
C GLU A 59 -4.97 -10.23 3.59
N PHE A 60 -4.32 -9.82 2.50
CA PHE A 60 -4.48 -8.47 1.97
C PHE A 60 -5.69 -8.39 1.05
N SER A 61 -6.31 -7.21 1.02
CA SER A 61 -7.40 -6.93 0.08
C SER A 61 -6.91 -7.04 -1.37
N PRO A 62 -7.77 -7.45 -2.33
CA PRO A 62 -7.43 -7.45 -3.76
C PRO A 62 -7.00 -6.08 -4.32
N VAL A 63 -7.42 -5.00 -3.67
CA VAL A 63 -7.05 -3.62 -4.03
C VAL A 63 -5.83 -3.11 -3.26
N TYR A 64 -5.09 -4.01 -2.58
CA TYR A 64 -3.88 -3.64 -1.86
C TYR A 64 -2.77 -3.23 -2.84
N ARG A 65 -2.13 -2.10 -2.56
CA ARG A 65 -1.02 -1.56 -3.33
C ARG A 65 0.30 -1.91 -2.65
N GLY A 66 0.85 -3.06 -3.03
CA GLY A 66 2.11 -3.54 -2.51
C GLY A 66 3.31 -3.12 -3.35
N GLN A 67 4.35 -3.94 -3.38
CA GLN A 67 5.57 -3.65 -4.10
C GLN A 67 5.33 -3.61 -5.62
N HIS A 68 6.01 -2.70 -6.29
CA HIS A 68 5.99 -2.60 -7.75
C HIS A 68 6.69 -3.79 -8.39
N MET A 69 6.13 -4.26 -9.50
CA MET A 69 6.72 -5.32 -10.31
C MET A 69 6.51 -5.03 -11.80
N LEU A 70 7.53 -5.30 -12.60
CA LEU A 70 7.48 -5.21 -14.05
C LEU A 70 7.11 -6.57 -14.63
N LYS A 71 6.01 -6.60 -15.39
CA LYS A 71 5.49 -7.83 -16.02
C LYS A 71 6.37 -8.28 -17.17
N ARG A 72 6.40 -9.60 -17.33
CA ARG A 72 6.87 -10.29 -18.53
C ARG A 72 5.68 -10.86 -19.28
N ASP A 73 5.83 -11.04 -20.58
CA ASP A 73 4.85 -11.73 -21.40
C ASP A 73 4.93 -13.26 -21.20
N GLU A 74 4.08 -14.00 -21.90
CA GLU A 74 4.01 -15.46 -21.86
C GLU A 74 5.30 -16.13 -22.34
N GLN A 75 6.09 -15.44 -23.17
CA GLN A 75 7.39 -15.89 -23.66
C GLN A 75 8.54 -15.48 -22.73
N GLY A 76 8.26 -14.83 -21.61
CA GLY A 76 9.25 -14.36 -20.64
C GLY A 76 9.94 -13.05 -21.03
N ARG A 77 9.47 -12.35 -22.08
CA ARG A 77 10.03 -11.06 -22.51
C ARG A 77 9.45 -9.90 -21.69
N GLU A 78 10.26 -8.87 -21.50
CA GLU A 78 9.79 -7.67 -20.79
C GLU A 78 8.78 -6.87 -21.61
N ASN A 79 7.68 -6.45 -20.98
CA ASN A 79 6.61 -5.67 -21.62
C ASN A 79 6.91 -4.18 -21.68
N CYS A 80 7.85 -3.69 -20.86
CA CYS A 80 8.14 -2.26 -20.74
C CYS A 80 8.85 -1.71 -21.98
N THR A 81 8.27 -0.69 -22.60
CA THR A 81 8.80 0.00 -23.79
C THR A 81 9.47 1.33 -23.46
N ALA A 82 9.72 1.62 -22.18
CA ALA A 82 10.30 2.89 -21.72
C ALA A 82 9.61 4.13 -22.30
N CYS A 83 8.29 4.16 -22.34
CA CYS A 83 7.53 5.30 -22.89
C CYS A 83 7.54 6.54 -21.98
N GLY A 84 7.90 6.39 -20.70
CA GLY A 84 8.02 7.50 -19.75
C GLY A 84 6.74 7.91 -19.04
N LEU A 85 5.57 7.40 -19.43
CA LEU A 85 4.29 7.84 -18.88
C LEU A 85 4.15 7.58 -17.37
N CYS A 86 4.67 6.47 -16.88
CA CYS A 86 4.65 6.15 -15.45
C CYS A 86 5.52 7.13 -14.64
N ALA A 87 6.65 7.57 -15.18
CA ALA A 87 7.50 8.57 -14.53
C ALA A 87 6.84 9.94 -14.52
N LEU A 88 6.19 10.32 -15.64
CA LEU A 88 5.48 11.58 -15.78
C LEU A 88 4.25 11.67 -14.86
N SER A 89 3.55 10.54 -14.65
CA SER A 89 2.38 10.48 -13.78
C SER A 89 2.73 10.36 -12.29
N CYS A 90 4.01 10.20 -11.94
CA CYS A 90 4.43 10.02 -10.57
C CYS A 90 4.46 11.35 -9.80
N PRO A 91 3.58 11.61 -8.83
CA PRO A 91 3.56 12.88 -8.09
C PRO A 91 4.77 13.06 -7.18
N ALA A 92 5.45 11.96 -6.84
CA ALA A 92 6.63 11.94 -5.96
C ALA A 92 7.96 11.92 -6.74
N GLU A 93 7.91 11.94 -8.09
CA GLU A 93 9.10 11.83 -8.95
C GLU A 93 10.03 10.68 -8.53
N ALA A 94 9.43 9.55 -8.18
CA ALA A 94 10.14 8.40 -7.64
C ALA A 94 10.72 7.48 -8.73
N ILE A 95 10.30 7.63 -9.98
CA ILE A 95 10.63 6.73 -11.09
C ILE A 95 11.64 7.40 -12.01
N THR A 96 12.77 6.74 -12.20
CA THR A 96 13.80 7.13 -13.18
C THR A 96 13.92 6.05 -14.23
N MET A 97 14.00 6.45 -15.51
CA MET A 97 14.19 5.49 -16.59
C MET A 97 15.06 6.03 -17.71
N LYS A 98 15.78 5.14 -18.38
CA LYS A 98 16.53 5.41 -19.59
C LYS A 98 16.14 4.36 -20.62
N ALA A 99 15.75 4.85 -21.79
CA ALA A 99 15.41 3.97 -22.92
C ALA A 99 16.64 3.61 -23.71
N ALA A 100 16.64 2.41 -24.29
CA ALA A 100 17.60 1.95 -25.28
C ALA A 100 16.90 1.18 -26.41
N GLU A 101 17.61 0.95 -27.49
CA GLU A 101 17.16 0.14 -28.60
C GLU A 101 17.73 -1.28 -28.49
N ARG A 102 16.88 -2.25 -28.77
CA ARG A 102 17.22 -3.68 -28.74
C ARG A 102 18.25 -4.03 -29.82
N LYS A 103 19.29 -4.74 -29.45
CA LYS A 103 20.25 -5.26 -30.38
C LYS A 103 19.72 -6.50 -31.09
N LYS A 104 20.22 -6.78 -32.29
CA LYS A 104 19.93 -8.03 -33.03
C LYS A 104 20.33 -9.24 -32.15
N GLY A 105 19.39 -10.17 -31.92
CA GLY A 105 19.61 -11.35 -31.07
C GLY A 105 19.02 -11.27 -29.67
N GLU A 106 18.54 -10.10 -29.21
CA GLU A 106 17.90 -9.90 -27.89
C GLU A 106 16.35 -10.00 -27.97
N GLU A 107 15.81 -10.54 -29.04
CA GLU A 107 14.37 -10.69 -29.29
C GLU A 107 13.67 -11.58 -28.27
N HIS A 108 14.42 -12.43 -27.60
CA HIS A 108 13.92 -13.28 -26.53
C HIS A 108 13.83 -12.60 -25.16
N LEU A 109 14.46 -11.41 -25.01
CA LEU A 109 14.47 -10.64 -23.74
C LEU A 109 13.43 -9.53 -23.75
N TYR A 110 13.28 -8.85 -24.88
CA TYR A 110 12.45 -7.66 -25.00
C TYR A 110 11.42 -7.82 -26.10
N ARG A 111 10.18 -7.49 -25.78
CA ARG A 111 9.04 -7.60 -26.72
C ARG A 111 9.14 -6.60 -27.88
N GLU A 112 9.52 -5.37 -27.59
CA GLU A 112 9.59 -4.26 -28.53
C GLU A 112 11.05 -3.89 -28.84
N GLU A 113 11.28 -3.14 -29.92
CA GLU A 113 12.63 -2.64 -30.24
C GLU A 113 13.14 -1.66 -29.18
N LYS A 114 12.25 -0.77 -28.70
CA LYS A 114 12.55 0.15 -27.61
C LYS A 114 12.23 -0.50 -26.27
N TYR A 115 13.20 -0.50 -25.37
CA TYR A 115 13.03 -1.05 -24.01
C TYR A 115 13.67 -0.16 -22.95
N ALA A 116 13.39 -0.41 -21.67
CA ALA A 116 14.01 0.26 -20.57
C ALA A 116 15.37 -0.36 -20.25
N GLU A 117 16.46 0.32 -20.60
CA GLU A 117 17.82 -0.06 -20.21
C GLU A 117 17.98 0.10 -18.69
N ILE A 118 17.59 1.27 -18.18
CA ILE A 118 17.54 1.56 -16.75
C ILE A 118 16.09 1.83 -16.40
N TYR A 119 15.64 1.18 -15.34
CA TYR A 119 14.35 1.44 -14.72
C TYR A 119 14.53 1.33 -13.22
N GLU A 120 14.35 2.44 -12.52
CA GLU A 120 14.59 2.53 -11.09
C GLU A 120 13.41 3.20 -10.40
N ILE A 121 13.04 2.67 -9.24
CA ILE A 121 12.06 3.28 -8.34
C ILE A 121 12.71 3.55 -7.00
N ASN A 122 12.70 4.81 -6.58
CA ASN A 122 13.12 5.18 -5.24
C ASN A 122 11.98 4.90 -4.24
N MET A 123 12.08 3.81 -3.50
CA MET A 123 11.04 3.36 -2.55
C MET A 123 10.87 4.31 -1.36
N LEU A 124 11.87 5.14 -1.03
CA LEU A 124 11.75 6.16 0.02
C LEU A 124 10.93 7.37 -0.43
N ARG A 125 10.88 7.65 -1.75
CA ARG A 125 10.04 8.71 -2.32
C ARG A 125 8.64 8.19 -2.66
N CYS A 126 8.53 6.93 -3.04
CA CYS A 126 7.30 6.34 -3.50
C CYS A 126 6.22 6.36 -2.41
N ILE A 127 5.02 6.86 -2.74
CA ILE A 127 3.85 6.90 -1.86
C ILE A 127 2.85 5.78 -2.14
N PHE A 128 3.19 4.83 -2.99
CA PHE A 128 2.36 3.67 -3.35
C PHE A 128 0.95 4.06 -3.83
N CYS A 129 0.82 5.16 -4.56
CA CYS A 129 -0.48 5.68 -5.03
C CYS A 129 -1.10 4.89 -6.19
N GLY A 130 -0.30 4.12 -6.96
CA GLY A 130 -0.77 3.31 -8.09
C GLY A 130 -0.92 4.04 -9.41
N LEU A 131 -0.71 5.37 -9.49
CA LEU A 131 -0.85 6.13 -10.73
C LEU A 131 0.10 5.66 -11.85
N CYS A 132 1.25 5.08 -11.52
CA CYS A 132 2.17 4.50 -12.49
C CYS A 132 1.59 3.27 -13.18
N GLU A 133 0.80 2.46 -12.47
CA GLU A 133 0.07 1.31 -13.03
C GLU A 133 -1.05 1.77 -13.95
N GLU A 134 -1.87 2.73 -13.50
CA GLU A 134 -2.97 3.28 -14.28
C GLU A 134 -2.50 4.00 -15.56
N ALA A 135 -1.34 4.67 -15.50
CA ALA A 135 -0.78 5.41 -16.64
C ALA A 135 -0.07 4.52 -17.67
N CYS A 136 0.15 3.23 -17.39
CA CYS A 136 0.91 2.35 -18.26
C CYS A 136 0.07 1.78 -19.41
N PRO A 137 0.26 2.20 -20.68
CA PRO A 137 -0.55 1.73 -21.80
C PRO A 137 -0.24 0.27 -22.20
N LYS A 138 0.89 -0.27 -21.74
CA LYS A 138 1.35 -1.63 -22.01
C LYS A 138 1.07 -2.59 -20.84
N ASP A 139 0.45 -2.09 -19.77
CA ASP A 139 0.23 -2.86 -18.54
C ASP A 139 1.53 -3.56 -18.04
N ALA A 140 2.66 -2.85 -18.21
CA ALA A 140 3.97 -3.38 -17.94
C ALA A 140 4.38 -3.27 -16.46
N ILE A 141 3.80 -2.35 -15.70
CA ILE A 141 4.03 -2.19 -14.27
C ILE A 141 2.72 -2.40 -13.52
N TYR A 142 2.81 -3.06 -12.38
CA TYR A 142 1.68 -3.24 -11.47
C TYR A 142 2.14 -3.31 -10.02
N LEU A 143 1.22 -3.10 -9.09
CA LEU A 143 1.45 -3.25 -7.67
C LEU A 143 0.99 -4.62 -7.20
N THR A 144 1.91 -5.37 -6.59
CA THR A 144 1.63 -6.76 -6.17
C THR A 144 0.73 -6.80 -4.94
N ILE A 145 -0.01 -7.91 -4.81
CA ILE A 145 -0.73 -8.28 -3.58
C ILE A 145 0.17 -9.20 -2.71
N SER A 146 1.48 -9.16 -2.97
CA SER A 146 2.43 -10.00 -2.25
C SER A 146 2.38 -9.73 -0.75
N LYS A 147 2.47 -10.81 0.03
CA LYS A 147 2.60 -10.76 1.48
C LYS A 147 3.99 -10.30 1.93
N GLU A 148 4.92 -10.23 1.00
CA GLU A 148 6.27 -9.74 1.24
C GLU A 148 6.24 -8.22 1.38
N LEU A 149 6.67 -7.76 2.52
CA LEU A 149 6.87 -6.34 2.77
C LEU A 149 8.12 -5.87 2.04
N VAL A 150 8.14 -4.60 1.66
CA VAL A 150 9.38 -3.98 1.16
C VAL A 150 10.47 -4.19 2.21
N PRO A 151 11.61 -4.82 1.85
CA PRO A 151 12.63 -5.12 2.83
C PRO A 151 13.14 -3.84 3.49
N ALA A 152 13.30 -3.89 4.81
CA ALA A 152 13.91 -2.81 5.56
C ALA A 152 15.44 -2.88 5.36
N ASN A 153 16.01 -1.77 4.92
CA ASN A 153 17.45 -1.65 4.70
C ASN A 153 18.03 -0.54 5.58
N TYR A 154 19.34 -0.59 5.82
CA TYR A 154 20.02 0.44 6.62
C TYR A 154 20.59 1.58 5.77
N GLN A 155 20.87 1.34 4.49
CA GLN A 155 21.44 2.32 3.57
C GLN A 155 20.34 2.85 2.63
N ARG A 156 20.43 4.15 2.30
CA ARG A 156 19.43 4.80 1.41
C ARG A 156 19.48 4.28 -0.03
N GLU A 157 20.66 3.92 -0.48
CA GLU A 157 20.93 3.39 -1.81
C GLU A 157 20.21 2.07 -2.06
N ASP A 158 20.07 1.25 -1.03
CA ASP A 158 19.38 -0.05 -1.10
C ASP A 158 17.87 0.06 -1.36
N PHE A 159 17.30 1.26 -1.11
CA PHE A 159 15.90 1.57 -1.41
C PHE A 159 15.67 2.04 -2.86
N ILE A 160 16.71 2.17 -3.66
CA ILE A 160 16.59 2.35 -5.11
C ILE A 160 16.47 0.97 -5.73
N PHE A 161 15.25 0.63 -6.15
CA PHE A 161 14.98 -0.66 -6.75
C PHE A 161 15.17 -0.56 -8.26
N GLY A 162 16.21 -1.22 -8.75
CA GLY A 162 16.51 -1.38 -10.15
C GLY A 162 15.70 -2.52 -10.79
N LYS A 163 15.94 -2.74 -12.07
CA LYS A 163 15.29 -3.83 -12.83
C LYS A 163 15.52 -5.22 -12.24
N ASP A 164 16.66 -5.45 -11.62
CA ASP A 164 17.03 -6.67 -10.92
C ASP A 164 16.01 -7.08 -9.84
N LYS A 165 15.48 -6.09 -9.12
CA LYS A 165 14.48 -6.29 -8.07
C LYS A 165 13.04 -6.13 -8.55
N LEU A 166 12.83 -5.41 -9.64
CA LEU A 166 11.49 -5.04 -10.13
C LEU A 166 10.94 -6.01 -11.16
N VAL A 167 11.78 -6.64 -11.96
CA VAL A 167 11.32 -7.52 -13.03
C VAL A 167 10.83 -8.85 -12.47
N MET A 168 9.63 -9.25 -12.90
CA MET A 168 9.00 -10.51 -12.48
C MET A 168 9.92 -11.70 -12.77
N PRO A 169 10.16 -12.59 -11.79
CA PRO A 169 10.88 -13.84 -12.03
C PRO A 169 10.19 -14.69 -13.09
N LEU A 170 10.98 -15.36 -13.93
CA LEU A 170 10.46 -16.20 -15.03
C LEU A 170 9.48 -17.28 -14.55
N GLU A 171 9.72 -17.83 -13.36
CA GLU A 171 8.86 -18.85 -12.75
C GLU A 171 7.44 -18.31 -12.46
N MET A 172 7.32 -17.06 -12.00
CA MET A 172 6.04 -16.41 -11.77
C MET A 172 5.32 -16.07 -13.09
N ALA A 173 6.06 -15.67 -14.13
CA ALA A 173 5.49 -15.38 -15.44
C ALA A 173 4.82 -16.63 -16.02
N MET A 174 5.48 -17.78 -15.94
CA MET A 174 4.95 -19.07 -16.41
C MET A 174 3.81 -19.62 -15.54
N ALA A 175 3.77 -19.31 -14.25
CA ALA A 175 2.70 -19.73 -13.35
C ALA A 175 1.39 -18.96 -13.58
N ASN A 176 1.46 -17.70 -14.01
CA ASN A 176 0.27 -16.90 -14.32
C ASN A 176 -0.43 -17.38 -15.59
N THR A 177 0.28 -17.89 -16.58
CA THR A 177 -0.30 -18.49 -17.78
C THR A 177 -1.14 -19.75 -17.49
N LYS A 178 -0.78 -20.52 -16.47
CA LYS A 178 -1.54 -21.71 -16.05
C LYS A 178 -2.84 -21.44 -15.31
N LYS A 179 -3.07 -20.21 -14.83
CA LYS A 179 -4.32 -19.83 -14.13
C LYS A 179 -5.36 -19.17 -15.02
N LEU A 180 -5.02 -18.84 -16.26
CA LEU A 180 -5.94 -18.22 -17.25
C LEU A 180 -6.49 -19.20 -18.28
N ASN A 181 -6.10 -20.45 -18.24
CA ASN A 181 -6.67 -21.60 -18.96
C ASN A 181 -7.32 -22.56 -17.95
#